data_3fa2f336df3fa25c45661297304ade30
#
_entry.id   3fa2f336df3fa25c45661297304ade30
#
_cell.length_a   1.000
_cell.length_b   1.000
_cell.length_c   1.000
_cell.angle_alpha   90.00
_cell.angle_beta   90.00
_cell.angle_gamma   90.00
#
_symmetry.space_group_name_H-M   'P 1'
#
loop_
_entity.id
_entity.type
_entity.pdbx_description
1 polymer ?
#
loop_
_entity_poly.entity_id
_entity_poly.type
_entity_poly.pdbx_seq_one_letter_code
_entity_poly.pdbx_strand_id
1 'polypeptide(L)'
;MGRCGTTSLSEYINQHPRVNSSNVKEVHYFSIDDLYQRGAPYLSEHFHNKPGPTSMADTYLLLSKEGPERIKEHNPNIKITVLLRDPSIRAYSNYHYSLNNGYERGDIGFLESHQKEKEYLNGDIILRNNLCHFEGSLYFKQLSLWLRHFNRDQILILRTEDLQNSPQQLIDRLCGFLEVDLFTVRVLDKKNKAQKVRSRSLQQFLLNRNHWLRKTVRAPLKIKFIKGVVLKSGVNNRLYKLNEKTGVGYDAMNEEELKFCRDYFKDDLHKLEESFGVVL
;
A
#
# COMPACT_ATOMS: atom_id res chain seq x y z
N MET A 1 -1.90 5.44 0.10
CA MET A 1 -2.75 4.32 -0.40
C MET A 1 -1.90 3.31 -1.15
N GLY A 2 -2.09 2.02 -0.93
CA GLY A 2 -1.38 0.97 -1.66
C GLY A 2 -1.61 1.05 -3.18
N ARG A 3 -0.61 0.69 -3.99
CA ARG A 3 -0.60 0.72 -5.46
C ARG A 3 -0.65 2.11 -6.11
N CYS A 4 -0.49 3.17 -5.34
CA CYS A 4 -0.43 4.56 -5.82
C CYS A 4 0.99 5.14 -5.88
N GLY A 5 2.05 4.34 -5.72
CA GLY A 5 3.44 4.85 -5.78
C GLY A 5 3.98 5.40 -4.44
N THR A 6 3.36 5.04 -3.32
CA THR A 6 3.78 5.49 -1.98
C THR A 6 5.22 5.12 -1.61
N THR A 7 5.78 4.06 -2.21
CA THR A 7 7.20 3.71 -2.01
C THR A 7 8.11 4.80 -2.56
N SER A 8 7.83 5.27 -3.78
CA SER A 8 8.62 6.35 -4.40
C SER A 8 8.45 7.65 -3.63
N LEU A 9 7.23 8.00 -3.20
CA LEU A 9 7.00 9.20 -2.39
C LEU A 9 7.78 9.12 -1.07
N SER A 10 7.74 7.98 -0.37
CA SER A 10 8.52 7.77 0.86
C SER A 10 10.03 7.89 0.60
N GLU A 11 10.53 7.33 -0.50
CA GLU A 11 11.95 7.45 -0.87
C GLU A 11 12.37 8.88 -1.22
N TYR A 12 11.46 9.70 -1.78
CA TYR A 12 11.73 11.11 -2.03
C TYR A 12 11.80 11.89 -0.72
N ILE A 13 10.82 11.75 0.19
CA ILE A 13 10.83 12.47 1.46
C ILE A 13 12.00 12.04 2.37
N ASN A 14 12.46 10.80 2.25
CA ASN A 14 13.64 10.30 2.97
C ASN A 14 14.95 10.96 2.53
N GLN A 15 14.98 11.68 1.38
CA GLN A 15 16.13 12.47 0.98
C GLN A 15 16.20 13.81 1.71
N HIS A 16 15.13 14.22 2.37
CA HIS A 16 15.09 15.51 3.08
C HIS A 16 16.01 15.47 4.31
N PRO A 17 16.95 16.45 4.47
CA PRO A 17 17.98 16.38 5.51
C PRO A 17 17.43 16.45 6.94
N ARG A 18 16.28 17.12 7.13
CA ARG A 18 15.69 17.38 8.45
C ARG A 18 14.49 16.54 8.80
N VAL A 19 13.93 15.76 7.85
CA VAL A 19 12.81 14.86 8.13
C VAL A 19 13.32 13.54 8.68
N ASN A 20 12.83 13.17 9.86
CA ASN A 20 13.14 11.90 10.49
C ASN A 20 12.08 10.86 10.08
N SER A 21 12.33 10.17 8.98
CA SER A 21 11.44 9.11 8.51
C SER A 21 11.65 7.82 9.31
N SER A 22 10.59 7.02 9.41
CA SER A 22 10.68 5.69 10.03
C SER A 22 11.73 4.81 9.32
N ASN A 23 12.47 4.02 10.09
CA ASN A 23 13.52 3.11 9.59
C ASN A 23 12.98 1.97 8.72
N VAL A 24 11.69 1.68 8.85
CA VAL A 24 10.95 0.76 7.98
C VAL A 24 9.77 1.48 7.36
N LYS A 25 9.52 1.21 6.09
CA LYS A 25 8.26 1.60 5.44
C LYS A 25 7.17 0.65 5.95
N GLU A 26 5.95 1.17 6.15
CA GLU A 26 4.78 0.40 6.60
C GLU A 26 4.94 -0.11 8.04
N VAL A 27 5.09 0.81 9.01
CA VAL A 27 5.14 0.47 10.45
C VAL A 27 3.83 -0.16 10.92
N HIS A 28 2.69 0.21 10.29
CA HIS A 28 1.35 -0.29 10.59
C HIS A 28 0.87 -0.11 12.05
N TYR A 29 1.52 0.77 12.81
CA TYR A 29 1.21 0.97 14.22
C TYR A 29 -0.25 1.38 14.44
N PHE A 30 -0.74 2.36 13.69
CA PHE A 30 -2.11 2.85 13.85
C PHE A 30 -3.17 2.01 13.11
N SER A 31 -2.76 1.16 12.19
CA SER A 31 -3.67 0.42 11.31
C SER A 31 -3.90 -1.03 11.73
N ILE A 32 -3.02 -1.62 12.53
CA ILE A 32 -3.11 -3.01 13.02
C ILE A 32 -3.24 -3.04 14.53
N ASP A 33 -4.31 -3.66 15.04
CA ASP A 33 -4.65 -3.70 16.47
C ASP A 33 -3.54 -4.26 17.33
N ASP A 34 -3.00 -5.42 16.98
CA ASP A 34 -1.91 -6.07 17.73
C ASP A 34 -0.67 -5.18 17.85
N LEU A 35 -0.40 -4.34 16.83
CA LEU A 35 0.73 -3.42 16.86
C LEU A 35 0.41 -2.17 17.69
N TYR A 36 -0.83 -1.65 17.60
CA TYR A 36 -1.27 -0.52 18.39
C TYR A 36 -1.25 -0.83 19.90
N GLN A 37 -1.66 -2.03 20.28
CA GLN A 37 -1.64 -2.50 21.66
C GLN A 37 -0.24 -2.57 22.28
N ARG A 38 0.83 -2.60 21.47
CA ARG A 38 2.21 -2.53 21.98
C ARG A 38 2.60 -1.16 22.54
N GLY A 39 1.78 -0.14 22.28
CA GLY A 39 1.94 1.20 22.81
C GLY A 39 3.04 2.03 22.14
N ALA A 40 3.23 3.25 22.64
CA ALA A 40 4.19 4.21 22.12
C ALA A 40 5.66 3.72 22.04
N PRO A 41 6.17 2.87 22.94
CA PRO A 41 7.53 2.33 22.81
C PRO A 41 7.74 1.60 21.47
N TYR A 42 6.77 0.78 21.01
CA TYR A 42 6.89 0.12 19.72
C TYR A 42 6.98 1.12 18.56
N LEU A 43 6.18 2.19 18.60
CA LEU A 43 6.24 3.22 17.56
C LEU A 43 7.60 3.92 17.57
N SER A 44 8.11 4.29 18.74
CA SER A 44 9.38 5.03 18.87
C SER A 44 10.61 4.23 18.43
N GLU A 45 10.62 2.90 18.54
CA GLU A 45 11.69 2.02 18.04
C GLU A 45 11.90 2.17 16.51
N HIS A 46 10.90 2.66 15.79
CA HIS A 46 10.96 2.84 14.35
C HIS A 46 11.48 4.21 13.91
N PHE A 47 11.86 5.08 14.84
CA PHE A 47 12.44 6.39 14.54
C PHE A 47 13.83 6.52 15.13
N HIS A 48 14.70 7.21 14.39
CA HIS A 48 15.98 7.62 14.93
C HIS A 48 15.77 8.85 15.81
N ASN A 49 16.57 8.97 16.85
CA ASN A 49 16.55 10.17 17.70
C ASN A 49 17.26 11.34 16.99
N LYS A 50 16.59 11.86 15.93
CA LYS A 50 17.05 13.02 15.15
C LYS A 50 16.11 14.20 15.39
N PRO A 51 16.64 15.41 15.50
CA PRO A 51 15.81 16.60 15.59
C PRO A 51 15.07 16.82 14.26
N GLY A 52 13.81 17.27 14.34
CA GLY A 52 12.97 17.59 13.19
C GLY A 52 11.65 16.81 13.14
N PRO A 53 10.79 17.13 12.18
CA PRO A 53 9.52 16.47 12.04
C PRO A 53 9.68 14.99 11.69
N THR A 54 8.82 14.14 12.24
CA THR A 54 8.80 12.71 11.96
C THR A 54 7.82 12.40 10.84
N SER A 55 8.18 11.43 9.98
CA SER A 55 7.35 10.97 8.87
C SER A 55 7.23 9.45 8.87
N MET A 56 6.02 8.95 8.67
CA MET A 56 5.72 7.52 8.55
C MET A 56 4.82 7.27 7.36
N ALA A 57 5.13 6.25 6.57
CA ALA A 57 4.27 5.77 5.51
C ALA A 57 3.53 4.50 5.94
N ASP A 58 2.22 4.50 5.75
CA ASP A 58 1.38 3.32 5.99
C ASP A 58 0.25 3.27 4.95
N THR A 59 0.26 2.24 4.12
CA THR A 59 -0.72 2.09 3.04
C THR A 59 -2.06 1.54 3.50
N TYR A 60 -2.15 0.96 4.70
CA TYR A 60 -3.39 0.44 5.26
C TYR A 60 -4.25 1.54 5.89
N LEU A 61 -3.63 2.64 6.34
CA LEU A 61 -4.30 3.68 7.10
C LEU A 61 -5.56 4.22 6.43
N LEU A 62 -5.54 4.44 5.10
CA LEU A 62 -6.70 5.00 4.41
C LEU A 62 -7.94 4.10 4.53
N LEU A 63 -7.75 2.79 4.67
CA LEU A 63 -8.82 1.80 4.83
C LEU A 63 -9.09 1.43 6.30
N SER A 64 -8.28 1.93 7.24
CA SER A 64 -8.48 1.66 8.66
C SER A 64 -9.68 2.47 9.19
N LYS A 65 -10.58 1.80 9.88
CA LYS A 65 -11.72 2.46 10.54
C LYS A 65 -11.28 3.16 11.82
N GLU A 66 -10.34 2.56 12.53
CA GLU A 66 -9.83 3.00 13.83
C GLU A 66 -8.62 3.94 13.68
N GLY A 67 -7.90 3.86 12.55
CA GLY A 67 -6.69 4.62 12.31
C GLY A 67 -6.81 6.14 12.49
N PRO A 68 -7.85 6.79 11.96
CA PRO A 68 -8.04 8.24 12.14
C PRO A 68 -8.16 8.66 13.60
N GLU A 69 -8.93 7.94 14.41
CA GLU A 69 -9.11 8.21 15.84
C GLU A 69 -7.78 8.04 16.60
N ARG A 70 -7.11 6.91 16.42
CA ARG A 70 -5.81 6.61 17.05
C ARG A 70 -4.74 7.65 16.74
N ILE A 71 -4.72 8.14 15.50
CA ILE A 71 -3.79 9.19 15.09
C ILE A 71 -4.18 10.51 15.74
N LYS A 72 -5.48 10.85 15.80
CA LYS A 72 -5.97 12.08 16.44
C LYS A 72 -5.64 12.11 17.92
N GLU A 73 -5.79 10.99 18.62
CA GLU A 73 -5.40 10.84 20.03
C GLU A 73 -3.88 10.99 20.22
N HIS A 74 -3.09 10.43 19.31
CA HIS A 74 -1.63 10.50 19.37
C HIS A 74 -1.11 11.92 19.09
N ASN A 75 -1.61 12.56 18.04
CA ASN A 75 -1.25 13.92 17.66
C ASN A 75 -2.39 14.62 16.90
N PRO A 76 -3.15 15.50 17.55
CA PRO A 76 -4.26 16.21 16.91
C PRO A 76 -3.83 17.18 15.80
N ASN A 77 -2.56 17.59 15.77
CA ASN A 77 -2.01 18.55 14.81
C ASN A 77 -1.22 17.87 13.66
N ILE A 78 -1.34 16.56 13.52
CA ILE A 78 -0.63 15.83 12.48
C ILE A 78 -1.05 16.29 11.08
N LYS A 79 -0.12 16.33 10.15
CA LYS A 79 -0.36 16.57 8.73
C LYS A 79 -0.41 15.24 8.00
N ILE A 80 -1.43 15.05 7.19
CA ILE A 80 -1.74 13.79 6.50
C ILE A 80 -1.55 13.99 5.01
N THR A 81 -0.72 13.16 4.40
CA THR A 81 -0.52 13.15 2.95
C THR A 81 -1.07 11.88 2.34
N VAL A 82 -1.96 12.03 1.37
CA VAL A 82 -2.58 10.91 0.65
C VAL A 82 -2.18 10.97 -0.80
N LEU A 83 -1.50 9.92 -1.27
CA LEU A 83 -1.16 9.76 -2.68
C LEU A 83 -2.21 8.88 -3.35
N LEU A 84 -2.88 9.43 -4.36
CA LEU A 84 -3.94 8.79 -5.14
C LEU A 84 -3.51 8.58 -6.59
N ARG A 85 -4.22 7.72 -7.27
CA ARG A 85 -4.06 7.36 -8.67
C ARG A 85 -5.45 7.17 -9.26
N ASP A 86 -5.59 7.16 -10.59
CA ASP A 86 -6.83 6.69 -11.22
C ASP A 86 -7.34 5.42 -10.52
N PRO A 87 -8.60 5.43 -9.99
CA PRO A 87 -9.10 4.34 -9.15
C PRO A 87 -9.24 3.03 -9.90
N SER A 88 -9.52 3.06 -11.23
CA SER A 88 -9.62 1.87 -12.07
C SER A 88 -8.26 1.19 -12.18
N ILE A 89 -7.23 1.97 -12.47
CA ILE A 89 -5.85 1.50 -12.56
C ILE A 89 -5.36 0.99 -11.20
N ARG A 90 -5.74 1.68 -10.11
CA ARG A 90 -5.40 1.24 -8.75
C ARG A 90 -6.06 -0.08 -8.40
N ALA A 91 -7.37 -0.22 -8.63
CA ALA A 91 -8.13 -1.44 -8.33
C ALA A 91 -7.57 -2.63 -9.10
N TYR A 92 -7.36 -2.48 -10.39
CA TYR A 92 -6.77 -3.50 -11.26
C TYR A 92 -5.35 -3.90 -10.83
N SER A 93 -4.53 -2.92 -10.49
CA SER A 93 -3.18 -3.18 -9.95
C SER A 93 -3.21 -3.92 -8.62
N ASN A 94 -4.20 -3.64 -7.75
CA ASN A 94 -4.36 -4.32 -6.47
C ASN A 94 -4.83 -5.76 -6.66
N TYR A 95 -5.76 -6.01 -7.56
CA TYR A 95 -6.21 -7.35 -7.93
C TYR A 95 -5.04 -8.22 -8.41
N HIS A 96 -4.23 -7.73 -9.35
CA HIS A 96 -3.06 -8.46 -9.82
C HIS A 96 -1.99 -8.65 -8.75
N TYR A 97 -1.81 -7.67 -7.87
CA TYR A 97 -0.94 -7.82 -6.71
C TYR A 97 -1.43 -8.95 -5.79
N SER A 98 -2.72 -8.99 -5.53
CA SER A 98 -3.32 -10.02 -4.66
C SER A 98 -3.25 -11.41 -5.27
N LEU A 99 -3.48 -11.55 -6.57
CA LEU A 99 -3.23 -12.79 -7.30
C LEU A 99 -1.78 -13.25 -7.18
N ASN A 100 -0.83 -12.34 -7.39
CA ASN A 100 0.59 -12.65 -7.36
C ASN A 100 1.10 -13.01 -5.95
N ASN A 101 0.44 -12.47 -4.91
CA ASN A 101 0.80 -12.74 -3.52
C ASN A 101 -0.10 -13.80 -2.85
N GLY A 102 -0.99 -14.43 -3.60
CA GLY A 102 -1.81 -15.54 -3.10
C GLY A 102 -2.92 -15.13 -2.12
N TYR A 103 -3.26 -13.85 -2.06
CA TYR A 103 -4.46 -13.36 -1.35
C TYR A 103 -5.72 -13.67 -2.15
N GLU A 104 -5.69 -13.39 -3.47
CA GLU A 104 -6.81 -13.67 -4.36
C GLU A 104 -6.63 -15.04 -5.04
N ARG A 105 -7.74 -15.69 -5.31
CA ARG A 105 -7.78 -16.99 -6.00
C ARG A 105 -7.59 -16.78 -7.50
N GLY A 106 -6.82 -17.67 -8.13
CA GLY A 106 -6.49 -17.57 -9.55
C GLY A 106 -7.65 -17.87 -10.52
N ASP A 107 -8.73 -18.43 -10.01
CA ASP A 107 -9.97 -18.75 -10.75
C ASP A 107 -11.04 -17.64 -10.69
N ILE A 108 -10.79 -16.56 -9.92
CA ILE A 108 -11.68 -15.42 -9.79
C ILE A 108 -11.22 -14.33 -10.75
N GLY A 109 -12.10 -13.85 -11.62
CA GLY A 109 -11.86 -12.73 -12.51
C GLY A 109 -11.91 -11.36 -11.80
N PHE A 110 -11.38 -10.31 -12.44
CA PHE A 110 -11.34 -8.97 -11.84
C PHE A 110 -12.73 -8.44 -11.48
N LEU A 111 -13.70 -8.51 -12.40
CA LEU A 111 -15.07 -8.07 -12.12
C LEU A 111 -15.78 -8.97 -11.10
N GLU A 112 -15.49 -10.27 -11.12
CA GLU A 112 -16.03 -11.20 -10.13
C GLU A 112 -15.50 -10.90 -8.72
N SER A 113 -14.26 -10.48 -8.60
CA SER A 113 -13.66 -10.10 -7.30
C SER A 113 -14.45 -8.99 -6.61
N HIS A 114 -15.04 -8.05 -7.37
CA HIS A 114 -15.90 -7.01 -6.83
C HIS A 114 -17.11 -7.57 -6.05
N GLN A 115 -17.75 -8.62 -6.56
CA GLN A 115 -18.90 -9.21 -5.90
C GLN A 115 -18.55 -9.85 -4.56
N LYS A 116 -17.31 -10.34 -4.44
CA LYS A 116 -16.79 -10.99 -3.23
C LYS A 116 -16.25 -10.02 -2.17
N GLU A 117 -15.99 -8.78 -2.52
CA GLU A 117 -15.46 -7.77 -1.58
C GLU A 117 -16.33 -7.61 -0.33
N LYS A 118 -17.65 -7.81 -0.46
CA LYS A 118 -18.60 -7.72 0.66
C LYS A 118 -18.25 -8.65 1.81
N GLU A 119 -17.64 -9.82 1.52
CA GLU A 119 -17.22 -10.80 2.51
C GLU A 119 -16.05 -10.28 3.36
N TYR A 120 -15.25 -9.36 2.81
CA TYR A 120 -14.02 -8.86 3.42
C TYR A 120 -14.14 -7.46 4.05
N LEU A 121 -15.25 -6.73 3.80
CA LEU A 121 -15.44 -5.36 4.30
C LEU A 121 -15.40 -5.24 5.82
N ASN A 122 -15.83 -6.31 6.52
CA ASN A 122 -15.79 -6.41 7.97
C ASN A 122 -14.62 -7.26 8.48
N GLY A 123 -13.77 -7.75 7.59
CA GLY A 123 -12.55 -8.47 7.93
C GLY A 123 -11.47 -7.57 8.53
N ASP A 124 -10.36 -8.19 8.88
CA ASP A 124 -9.19 -7.45 9.34
C ASP A 124 -8.65 -6.53 8.24
N ILE A 125 -7.83 -5.56 8.63
CA ILE A 125 -7.28 -4.55 7.71
C ILE A 125 -6.40 -5.16 6.61
N ILE A 126 -5.77 -6.30 6.87
CA ILE A 126 -4.91 -6.99 5.90
C ILE A 126 -5.77 -7.57 4.79
N LEU A 127 -6.89 -8.23 5.13
CA LEU A 127 -7.85 -8.76 4.16
C LEU A 127 -8.50 -7.63 3.36
N ARG A 128 -8.97 -6.57 4.05
CA ARG A 128 -9.55 -5.40 3.36
C ARG A 128 -8.60 -4.77 2.37
N ASN A 129 -7.35 -4.52 2.75
CA ASN A 129 -6.37 -3.88 1.87
C ASN A 129 -6.01 -4.74 0.65
N ASN A 130 -6.00 -6.06 0.81
CA ASN A 130 -5.60 -6.97 -0.25
C ASN A 130 -6.76 -7.47 -1.12
N LEU A 131 -7.99 -7.52 -0.61
CA LEU A 131 -9.13 -8.12 -1.32
C LEU A 131 -10.26 -7.15 -1.65
N CYS A 132 -10.31 -5.96 -1.04
CA CYS A 132 -11.26 -4.91 -1.42
C CYS A 132 -10.61 -3.98 -2.47
N HIS A 133 -10.62 -4.42 -3.73
CA HIS A 133 -9.97 -3.69 -4.82
C HIS A 133 -10.78 -2.45 -5.22
N PHE A 134 -12.08 -2.61 -5.43
CA PHE A 134 -12.99 -1.55 -5.83
C PHE A 134 -13.37 -0.68 -4.65
N GLU A 135 -13.87 -1.27 -3.59
CA GLU A 135 -14.24 -0.55 -2.35
C GLU A 135 -13.08 0.26 -1.78
N GLY A 136 -11.87 -0.31 -1.79
CA GLY A 136 -10.66 0.38 -1.38
C GLY A 136 -10.25 1.53 -2.31
N SER A 137 -10.83 1.62 -3.53
CA SER A 137 -10.58 2.69 -4.50
C SER A 137 -11.65 3.77 -4.50
N LEU A 138 -12.68 3.68 -3.65
CA LEU A 138 -13.65 4.74 -3.40
C LEU A 138 -13.02 5.77 -2.45
N TYR A 139 -12.26 6.68 -3.02
CA TYR A 139 -11.39 7.58 -2.26
C TYR A 139 -12.13 8.59 -1.40
N PHE A 140 -13.18 9.22 -1.94
CA PHE A 140 -13.99 10.14 -1.17
C PHE A 140 -14.64 9.44 0.03
N LYS A 141 -15.17 8.24 -0.19
CA LYS A 141 -15.74 7.40 0.87
C LYS A 141 -14.73 7.16 2.00
N GLN A 142 -13.49 6.81 1.66
CA GLN A 142 -12.44 6.59 2.66
C GLN A 142 -12.04 7.90 3.34
N LEU A 143 -11.82 8.96 2.58
CA LEU A 143 -11.42 10.27 3.11
C LEU A 143 -12.50 10.91 3.98
N SER A 144 -13.78 10.62 3.73
CA SER A 144 -14.87 11.12 4.57
C SER A 144 -14.80 10.65 6.02
N LEU A 145 -14.19 9.48 6.28
CA LEU A 145 -13.92 9.02 7.65
C LEU A 145 -12.84 9.87 8.32
N TRP A 146 -11.83 10.27 7.57
CA TRP A 146 -10.74 11.12 8.06
C TRP A 146 -11.22 12.53 8.37
N LEU A 147 -12.13 13.08 7.56
CA LEU A 147 -12.73 14.41 7.78
C LEU A 147 -13.60 14.50 9.05
N ARG A 148 -13.95 13.39 9.67
CA ARG A 148 -14.61 13.38 10.98
C ARG A 148 -13.65 13.70 12.13
N HIS A 149 -12.36 13.49 11.93
CA HIS A 149 -11.32 13.63 12.95
C HIS A 149 -10.37 14.79 12.65
N PHE A 150 -10.14 15.12 11.38
CA PHE A 150 -9.17 16.10 10.93
C PHE A 150 -9.81 17.17 10.06
N ASN A 151 -9.31 18.40 10.17
CA ASN A 151 -9.71 19.49 9.30
C ASN A 151 -9.18 19.26 7.88
N ARG A 152 -9.82 19.88 6.90
CA ARG A 152 -9.45 19.76 5.49
C ARG A 152 -8.02 20.23 5.19
N ASP A 153 -7.56 21.25 5.88
CA ASP A 153 -6.22 21.83 5.78
C ASP A 153 -5.11 20.93 6.33
N GLN A 154 -5.45 19.95 7.15
CA GLN A 154 -4.53 18.92 7.63
C GLN A 154 -4.32 17.77 6.63
N ILE A 155 -5.06 17.73 5.51
CA ILE A 155 -5.04 16.64 4.53
C ILE A 155 -4.59 17.16 3.18
N LEU A 156 -3.40 16.76 2.73
CA LEU A 156 -2.87 17.02 1.39
C LEU A 156 -3.09 15.81 0.50
N ILE A 157 -3.79 16.01 -0.61
CA ILE A 157 -3.92 14.98 -1.65
C ILE A 157 -2.95 15.28 -2.78
N LEU A 158 -2.18 14.27 -3.15
CA LEU A 158 -1.22 14.26 -4.25
C LEU A 158 -1.61 13.19 -5.27
N ARG A 159 -1.24 13.37 -6.54
CA ARG A 159 -1.51 12.41 -7.60
C ARG A 159 -0.24 11.66 -8.00
N THR A 160 -0.40 10.39 -8.30
CA THR A 160 0.69 9.52 -8.78
C THR A 160 1.28 10.04 -10.09
N GLU A 161 0.45 10.59 -10.96
CA GLU A 161 0.83 11.18 -12.25
C GLU A 161 1.77 12.37 -12.05
N ASP A 162 1.49 13.24 -11.08
CA ASP A 162 2.35 14.39 -10.75
C ASP A 162 3.70 13.91 -10.19
N LEU A 163 3.68 12.84 -9.36
CA LEU A 163 4.91 12.24 -8.85
C LEU A 163 5.79 11.66 -9.97
N GLN A 164 5.18 11.16 -11.04
CA GLN A 164 5.91 10.58 -12.17
C GLN A 164 6.43 11.62 -13.14
N ASN A 165 5.65 12.68 -13.38
CA ASN A 165 5.92 13.66 -14.42
C ASN A 165 6.74 14.85 -13.89
N SER A 166 6.52 15.25 -12.64
CA SER A 166 7.12 16.45 -12.05
C SER A 166 7.46 16.23 -10.56
N PRO A 167 8.35 15.28 -10.24
CA PRO A 167 8.63 14.90 -8.85
C PRO A 167 9.13 16.06 -8.00
N GLN A 168 9.95 16.97 -8.53
CA GLN A 168 10.42 18.13 -7.78
C GLN A 168 9.27 19.04 -7.37
N GLN A 169 8.38 19.40 -8.29
CA GLN A 169 7.25 20.28 -8.00
C GLN A 169 6.28 19.65 -6.97
N LEU A 170 6.05 18.34 -7.07
CA LEU A 170 5.23 17.63 -6.11
C LEU A 170 5.87 17.66 -4.72
N ILE A 171 7.18 17.46 -4.63
CA ILE A 171 7.91 17.48 -3.35
C ILE A 171 7.98 18.90 -2.79
N ASP A 172 8.15 19.94 -3.62
CA ASP A 172 8.09 21.33 -3.17
C ASP A 172 6.72 21.66 -2.55
N ARG A 173 5.63 21.21 -3.18
CA ARG A 173 4.28 21.33 -2.64
C ARG A 173 4.12 20.57 -1.32
N LEU A 174 4.70 19.38 -1.21
CA LEU A 174 4.70 18.59 0.02
C LEU A 174 5.49 19.29 1.12
N CYS A 175 6.68 19.82 0.84
CA CYS A 175 7.49 20.58 1.81
C CYS A 175 6.75 21.81 2.32
N GLY A 176 6.10 22.57 1.44
CA GLY A 176 5.27 23.71 1.82
C GLY A 176 4.11 23.30 2.75
N PHE A 177 3.44 22.20 2.45
CA PHE A 177 2.38 21.66 3.32
C PHE A 177 2.93 21.21 4.68
N LEU A 178 4.09 20.55 4.71
CA LEU A 178 4.73 20.07 5.94
C LEU A 178 5.44 21.18 6.73
N GLU A 179 5.57 22.39 6.15
CA GLU A 179 6.31 23.53 6.73
C GLU A 179 7.78 23.18 6.99
N VAL A 180 8.38 22.49 6.04
CA VAL A 180 9.81 22.17 6.04
C VAL A 180 10.51 22.86 4.87
N ASP A 181 11.85 23.00 4.98
CA ASP A 181 12.65 23.65 3.95
C ASP A 181 12.53 22.91 2.60
N LEU A 182 12.60 23.64 1.51
CA LEU A 182 12.71 23.06 0.17
C LEU A 182 14.08 22.41 -0.01
N PHE A 183 14.13 21.35 -0.80
CA PHE A 183 15.37 20.68 -1.16
C PHE A 183 15.29 20.13 -2.59
N THR A 184 16.45 19.90 -3.20
CA THR A 184 16.52 19.31 -4.53
C THR A 184 16.47 17.80 -4.44
N VAL A 185 15.46 17.19 -5.08
CA VAL A 185 15.33 15.73 -5.11
C VAL A 185 16.25 15.10 -6.15
N ARG A 186 16.88 14.00 -5.79
CA ARG A 186 17.51 13.10 -6.76
C ARG A 186 16.41 12.25 -7.37
N VAL A 187 16.23 12.37 -8.69
CA VAL A 187 15.22 11.57 -9.41
C VAL A 187 15.52 10.08 -9.25
N LEU A 188 14.50 9.34 -8.87
CA LEU A 188 14.59 7.89 -8.64
C LEU A 188 14.22 7.14 -9.91
N ASP A 189 14.94 6.06 -10.19
CA ASP A 189 14.53 5.11 -11.22
C ASP A 189 13.20 4.47 -10.84
N LYS A 190 12.33 4.24 -11.82
CA LYS A 190 11.02 3.60 -11.60
C LYS A 190 11.22 2.21 -10.97
N LYS A 191 11.06 2.14 -9.64
CA LYS A 191 10.98 0.89 -8.88
C LYS A 191 9.53 0.38 -8.92
N ASN A 192 9.34 -0.92 -8.82
CA ASN A 192 8.03 -1.58 -8.80
C ASN A 192 7.27 -1.58 -10.15
N LYS A 193 7.95 -1.97 -11.23
CA LYS A 193 7.23 -2.39 -12.43
C LYS A 193 6.32 -3.57 -12.07
N ALA A 194 5.09 -3.53 -12.59
CA ALA A 194 4.19 -4.67 -12.48
C ALA A 194 4.90 -5.93 -13.00
N GLN A 195 4.94 -6.98 -12.19
CA GLN A 195 5.61 -8.22 -12.54
C GLN A 195 4.55 -9.31 -12.71
N LYS A 196 4.68 -10.09 -13.77
CA LYS A 196 3.89 -11.31 -14.00
C LYS A 196 4.68 -12.48 -13.44
N VAL A 197 4.04 -13.37 -12.71
CA VAL A 197 4.70 -14.64 -12.28
C VAL A 197 4.60 -15.69 -13.37
N ARG A 198 5.63 -16.52 -13.53
CA ARG A 198 5.66 -17.60 -14.53
C ARG A 198 4.68 -18.72 -14.17
N SER A 199 4.60 -19.06 -12.90
CA SER A 199 3.73 -20.11 -12.36
C SER A 199 3.02 -19.60 -11.12
N ARG A 200 1.68 -19.46 -11.20
CA ARG A 200 0.83 -19.09 -10.06
C ARG A 200 0.85 -20.18 -8.97
N SER A 201 0.83 -21.46 -9.37
CA SER A 201 0.88 -22.58 -8.43
C SER A 201 2.18 -22.59 -7.63
N LEU A 202 3.32 -22.33 -8.29
CA LEU A 202 4.61 -22.20 -7.61
C LEU A 202 4.60 -20.99 -6.66
N GLN A 203 4.03 -19.87 -7.08
CA GLN A 203 3.90 -18.67 -6.25
C GLN A 203 3.05 -18.95 -5.00
N GLN A 204 1.89 -19.57 -5.16
CA GLN A 204 1.03 -19.97 -4.04
C GLN A 204 1.74 -20.94 -3.09
N PHE A 205 2.50 -21.91 -3.62
CA PHE A 205 3.32 -22.80 -2.81
C PHE A 205 4.38 -22.04 -2.00
N LEU A 206 5.05 -21.07 -2.62
CA LEU A 206 6.08 -20.25 -1.96
C LEU A 206 5.52 -19.34 -0.88
N LEU A 207 4.31 -18.79 -1.08
CA LEU A 207 3.68 -17.82 -0.19
C LEU A 207 2.83 -18.49 0.90
N ASN A 208 2.06 -19.52 0.57
CA ASN A 208 1.15 -20.17 1.50
C ASN A 208 1.90 -21.06 2.50
N ARG A 209 2.07 -20.53 3.73
CA ARG A 209 2.71 -21.27 4.84
C ARG A 209 1.97 -22.57 5.22
N ASN A 210 0.67 -22.65 4.93
CA ASN A 210 -0.21 -23.78 5.26
C ASN A 210 -0.44 -24.75 4.09
N HIS A 211 0.23 -24.53 2.96
CA HIS A 211 0.09 -25.40 1.78
C HIS A 211 0.41 -26.85 2.14
N TRP A 212 -0.47 -27.80 1.73
CA TRP A 212 -0.34 -29.21 2.10
C TRP A 212 1.02 -29.82 1.73
N LEU A 213 1.59 -29.47 0.58
CA LEU A 213 2.94 -29.88 0.17
C LEU A 213 4.04 -29.39 1.13
N ARG A 214 3.86 -28.24 1.79
CA ARG A 214 4.80 -27.79 2.82
C ARG A 214 4.68 -28.60 4.10
N LYS A 215 3.51 -29.13 4.42
CA LYS A 215 3.32 -30.03 5.58
C LYS A 215 4.06 -31.36 5.32
N THR A 216 3.99 -31.89 4.09
CA THR A 216 4.69 -33.14 3.72
C THR A 216 6.21 -32.94 3.65
N VAL A 217 6.70 -31.83 3.10
CA VAL A 217 8.13 -31.49 3.06
C VAL A 217 8.69 -31.13 4.43
N ARG A 218 7.87 -30.59 5.34
CA ARG A 218 8.27 -30.27 6.72
C ARG A 218 8.39 -31.46 7.64
N ALA A 219 7.77 -32.60 7.32
CA ALA A 219 7.83 -33.80 8.15
C ALA A 219 9.29 -34.29 8.36
N PRO A 220 10.18 -34.37 7.32
CA PRO A 220 11.58 -34.66 7.51
C PRO A 220 12.44 -33.51 8.03
N LEU A 221 11.96 -32.24 7.94
CA LEU A 221 12.68 -31.01 8.34
C LEU A 221 12.57 -30.68 9.85
N LYS A 222 12.07 -31.60 10.68
CA LYS A 222 12.09 -31.45 12.17
C LYS A 222 13.52 -31.43 12.75
N ILE A 223 14.52 -31.74 11.96
CA ILE A 223 15.93 -31.65 12.36
C ILE A 223 16.34 -30.18 12.32
N LYS A 224 16.63 -29.59 13.47
CA LYS A 224 17.03 -28.18 13.67
C LYS A 224 18.15 -27.72 12.71
N PHE A 225 19.05 -28.63 12.33
CA PHE A 225 20.19 -28.38 11.45
C PHE A 225 19.75 -28.08 10.00
N ILE A 226 18.81 -28.84 9.43
CA ILE A 226 18.35 -28.68 8.05
C ILE A 226 17.54 -27.39 7.92
N LYS A 227 16.77 -27.00 8.96
CA LYS A 227 16.03 -25.74 9.00
C LYS A 227 16.96 -24.52 8.94
N GLY A 228 18.10 -24.57 9.62
CA GLY A 228 19.12 -23.52 9.60
C GLY A 228 19.78 -23.34 8.23
N VAL A 229 20.07 -24.46 7.54
CA VAL A 229 20.70 -24.47 6.21
C VAL A 229 19.72 -23.94 5.15
N VAL A 230 18.48 -24.39 5.15
CA VAL A 230 17.46 -23.94 4.17
C VAL A 230 17.11 -22.45 4.34
N LEU A 231 17.05 -21.94 5.59
CA LEU A 231 16.83 -20.50 5.84
C LEU A 231 18.03 -19.64 5.43
N LYS A 232 19.26 -20.14 5.59
CA LYS A 232 20.49 -19.42 5.22
C LYS A 232 20.84 -19.55 3.72
N SER A 233 20.35 -20.58 3.03
CA SER A 233 20.73 -20.88 1.63
C SER A 233 20.10 -19.93 0.59
N GLY A 234 19.14 -19.08 0.99
CA GLY A 234 18.46 -18.17 0.05
C GLY A 234 17.67 -18.88 -1.06
N VAL A 235 17.43 -20.19 -0.94
CA VAL A 235 16.70 -21.01 -1.94
C VAL A 235 15.32 -20.43 -2.23
N ASN A 236 14.58 -19.99 -1.19
CA ASN A 236 13.30 -19.34 -1.40
C ASN A 236 13.43 -18.09 -2.28
N ASN A 237 14.41 -17.23 -2.01
CA ASN A 237 14.64 -16.02 -2.80
C ASN A 237 15.05 -16.33 -4.25
N ARG A 238 15.81 -17.41 -4.47
CA ARG A 238 16.14 -17.87 -5.82
C ARG A 238 14.91 -18.41 -6.54
N LEU A 239 14.06 -19.20 -5.88
CA LEU A 239 12.81 -19.69 -6.45
C LEU A 239 11.83 -18.57 -6.76
N TYR A 240 11.74 -17.54 -5.89
CA TYR A 240 10.97 -16.33 -6.19
C TYR A 240 11.48 -15.64 -7.44
N LYS A 241 12.78 -15.36 -7.54
CA LYS A 241 13.40 -14.73 -8.72
C LYS A 241 13.20 -15.54 -10.00
N LEU A 242 13.30 -16.87 -9.93
CA LEU A 242 13.06 -17.76 -11.07
C LEU A 242 11.59 -17.75 -11.51
N ASN A 243 10.65 -17.54 -10.59
CA ASN A 243 9.23 -17.48 -10.90
C ASN A 243 8.78 -16.08 -11.37
N GLU A 244 9.60 -15.04 -11.18
CA GLU A 244 9.36 -13.73 -11.72
C GLU A 244 9.57 -13.71 -13.23
N LYS A 245 8.58 -13.18 -13.97
CA LYS A 245 8.71 -12.92 -15.40
C LYS A 245 9.14 -11.46 -15.55
N THR A 246 10.45 -11.23 -15.64
CA THR A 246 11.02 -9.89 -15.77
C THR A 246 10.54 -9.20 -17.04
N GLY A 247 10.09 -7.96 -16.91
CA GLY A 247 9.77 -7.10 -18.05
C GLY A 247 8.37 -7.24 -18.64
N VAL A 248 7.53 -8.15 -18.14
CA VAL A 248 6.15 -8.34 -18.63
C VAL A 248 5.17 -7.96 -17.51
N GLY A 249 4.45 -6.84 -17.70
CA GLY A 249 3.30 -6.47 -16.87
C GLY A 249 2.12 -7.43 -17.08
N TYR A 250 1.07 -7.25 -16.31
CA TYR A 250 -0.24 -7.87 -16.60
C TYR A 250 -0.88 -7.18 -17.81
N ASP A 251 -1.79 -7.88 -18.47
CA ASP A 251 -2.51 -7.38 -19.63
C ASP A 251 -3.34 -6.14 -19.24
N ALA A 252 -3.62 -5.25 -20.18
CA ALA A 252 -4.48 -4.10 -19.93
C ALA A 252 -5.91 -4.56 -19.63
N MET A 253 -6.68 -3.74 -18.92
CA MET A 253 -8.12 -3.95 -18.77
C MET A 253 -8.79 -4.01 -20.16
N ASN A 254 -9.75 -4.91 -20.32
CA ASN A 254 -10.59 -4.94 -21.51
C ASN A 254 -11.66 -3.82 -21.45
N GLU A 255 -12.42 -3.65 -22.52
CA GLU A 255 -13.43 -2.58 -22.63
C GLU A 255 -14.57 -2.71 -21.60
N GLU A 256 -14.99 -3.92 -21.28
CA GLU A 256 -16.01 -4.20 -20.28
C GLU A 256 -15.53 -3.80 -18.89
N GLU A 257 -14.31 -4.20 -18.51
CA GLU A 257 -13.67 -3.84 -17.25
C GLU A 257 -13.49 -2.32 -17.12
N LEU A 258 -13.04 -1.67 -18.19
CA LEU A 258 -12.87 -0.21 -18.22
C LEU A 258 -14.20 0.52 -18.06
N LYS A 259 -15.24 0.07 -18.77
CA LYS A 259 -16.58 0.66 -18.67
C LYS A 259 -17.13 0.50 -17.26
N PHE A 260 -17.07 -0.72 -16.72
CA PHE A 260 -17.55 -1.00 -15.36
C PHE A 260 -16.84 -0.09 -14.35
N CYS A 261 -15.52 0.01 -14.41
CA CYS A 261 -14.75 0.86 -13.49
C CYS A 261 -15.15 2.33 -13.59
N ARG A 262 -15.28 2.88 -14.80
CA ARG A 262 -15.71 4.28 -15.00
C ARG A 262 -17.07 4.55 -14.37
N ASP A 263 -18.03 3.66 -14.62
CA ASP A 263 -19.38 3.80 -14.09
C ASP A 263 -19.39 3.66 -12.55
N TYR A 264 -18.63 2.72 -12.01
CA TYR A 264 -18.56 2.44 -10.58
C TYR A 264 -17.91 3.57 -9.78
N PHE A 265 -16.83 4.17 -10.28
CA PHE A 265 -16.10 5.21 -9.56
C PHE A 265 -16.60 6.64 -9.80
N LYS A 266 -17.49 6.85 -10.76
CA LYS A 266 -17.94 8.16 -11.21
C LYS A 266 -18.40 9.08 -10.08
N ASP A 267 -19.31 8.61 -9.24
CA ASP A 267 -19.91 9.41 -8.18
C ASP A 267 -18.92 9.72 -7.06
N ASP A 268 -18.03 8.77 -6.73
CA ASP A 268 -17.00 8.97 -5.72
C ASP A 268 -15.95 9.98 -6.19
N LEU A 269 -15.55 9.92 -7.47
CA LEU A 269 -14.64 10.88 -8.10
C LEU A 269 -15.24 12.29 -8.15
N HIS A 270 -16.53 12.42 -8.48
CA HIS A 270 -17.21 13.72 -8.48
C HIS A 270 -17.18 14.35 -7.08
N LYS A 271 -17.53 13.58 -6.06
CA LYS A 271 -17.47 14.03 -4.67
C LYS A 271 -16.03 14.36 -4.21
N LEU A 272 -15.05 13.61 -4.69
CA LEU A 272 -13.63 13.88 -4.42
C LEU A 272 -13.21 15.23 -5.02
N GLU A 273 -13.62 15.50 -6.26
CA GLU A 273 -13.34 16.76 -6.94
C GLU A 273 -14.02 17.94 -6.21
N GLU A 274 -15.31 17.85 -5.89
CA GLU A 274 -16.03 18.89 -5.16
C GLU A 274 -15.43 19.19 -3.78
N SER A 275 -15.02 18.15 -3.04
CA SER A 275 -14.55 18.30 -1.65
C SER A 275 -13.07 18.66 -1.54
N PHE A 276 -12.26 18.23 -2.50
CA PHE A 276 -10.80 18.33 -2.41
C PHE A 276 -10.17 19.07 -3.61
N GLY A 277 -10.93 19.38 -4.65
CA GLY A 277 -10.39 20.02 -5.88
C GLY A 277 -9.41 19.12 -6.63
N VAL A 278 -9.54 17.81 -6.53
CA VAL A 278 -8.63 16.83 -7.13
C VAL A 278 -9.35 16.05 -8.22
N VAL A 279 -8.82 16.15 -9.44
CA VAL A 279 -9.24 15.38 -10.61
C VAL A 279 -8.26 14.24 -10.85
N LEU A 280 -8.78 12.99 -10.94
CA LEU A 280 -8.02 11.77 -11.18
C LEU A 280 -8.39 11.11 -12.50
#